data_db4f8546d199e8ed526815b555109d85
#
_entry.id   db4f8546d199e8ed526815b555109d85
#
_cell.length_a   1.000
_cell.length_b   1.000
_cell.length_c   1.000
_cell.angle_alpha   90.00
_cell.angle_beta   90.00
_cell.angle_gamma   90.00
#
_symmetry.space_group_name_H-M   'P 1'
#
loop_
_entity.id
_entity.type
_entity.pdbx_description
1 polymer ?
#
loop_
_entity_poly.entity_id
_entity_poly.type
_entity_poly.pdbx_seq_one_letter_code
_entity_poly.pdbx_strand_id
1 'polypeptide(L)' 'VSDSSRRTSTLAELAALTENVERCRERIAALAESQRLAMANPDQADEDDGLLMAIYEAERGLTNAVRLLQRATRGR' A
#
# COMPACT_ATOMS: atom_id res chain seq x y z
N VAL A 1 12.59 -16.07 -28.77
CA VAL A 1 12.60 -15.43 -27.48
C VAL A 1 12.61 -16.48 -26.38
N SER A 2 13.50 -16.34 -25.47
CA SER A 2 13.69 -17.31 -24.43
C SER A 2 12.80 -17.01 -23.24
N ASP A 3 12.59 -18.01 -22.41
CA ASP A 3 11.88 -17.87 -21.17
C ASP A 3 12.59 -16.90 -20.25
N SER A 4 13.90 -16.82 -20.36
CA SER A 4 14.74 -15.89 -19.62
C SER A 4 14.35 -14.45 -19.86
N SER A 5 14.14 -14.12 -21.16
CA SER A 5 13.79 -12.79 -21.56
C SER A 5 12.41 -12.40 -21.03
N ARG A 6 11.48 -13.33 -21.12
CA ARG A 6 10.14 -13.13 -20.60
C ARG A 6 10.17 -12.92 -19.08
N ARG A 7 10.96 -13.72 -18.40
CA ARG A 7 11.10 -13.62 -16.95
C ARG A 7 11.65 -12.26 -16.55
N THR A 8 12.66 -11.79 -17.28
CA THR A 8 13.26 -10.48 -17.02
C THR A 8 12.25 -9.36 -17.18
N SER A 9 11.45 -9.42 -18.25
CA SER A 9 10.41 -8.43 -18.48
C SER A 9 9.37 -8.43 -17.37
N THR A 10 8.95 -9.62 -16.94
CA THR A 10 7.97 -9.75 -15.88
C THR A 10 8.50 -9.18 -14.58
N LEU A 11 9.76 -9.45 -14.27
CA LEU A 11 10.34 -8.94 -13.03
C LEU A 11 10.47 -7.41 -13.06
N ALA A 12 10.82 -6.86 -14.22
CA ALA A 12 10.91 -5.40 -14.37
C ALA A 12 9.54 -4.76 -14.20
N GLU A 13 8.53 -5.35 -14.80
CA GLU A 13 7.15 -4.85 -14.66
C GLU A 13 6.71 -4.92 -13.21
N LEU A 14 7.00 -6.04 -12.58
CA LEU A 14 6.62 -6.27 -11.19
C LEU A 14 7.30 -5.26 -10.27
N ALA A 15 8.56 -4.95 -10.53
CA ALA A 15 9.29 -3.95 -9.74
C ALA A 15 8.64 -2.58 -9.87
N ALA A 16 8.25 -2.21 -11.09
CA ALA A 16 7.59 -0.93 -11.32
C ALA A 16 6.24 -0.86 -10.59
N LEU A 17 5.48 -1.95 -10.66
CA LEU A 17 4.19 -2.02 -9.97
C LEU A 17 4.37 -1.98 -8.46
N THR A 18 5.43 -2.60 -7.96
CA THR A 18 5.72 -2.57 -6.53
C THR A 18 5.94 -1.14 -6.06
N GLU A 19 6.67 -0.35 -6.84
CA GLU A 19 6.89 1.06 -6.51
C GLU A 19 5.58 1.84 -6.49
N ASN A 20 4.69 1.54 -7.44
CA ASN A 20 3.39 2.21 -7.48
C ASN A 20 2.56 1.87 -6.25
N VAL A 21 2.56 0.60 -5.85
CA VAL A 21 1.82 0.17 -4.66
C VAL A 21 2.42 0.81 -3.41
N GLU A 22 3.74 0.93 -3.36
CA GLU A 22 4.42 1.57 -2.23
C GLU A 22 4.00 3.04 -2.11
N ARG A 23 3.94 3.76 -3.22
CA ARG A 23 3.49 5.14 -3.20
C ARG A 23 2.03 5.25 -2.78
N CYS A 24 1.22 4.30 -3.23
CA CYS A 24 -0.17 4.23 -2.80
C CYS A 24 -0.27 4.05 -1.29
N ARG A 25 0.53 3.13 -0.75
CA ARG A 25 0.55 2.87 0.68
C ARG A 25 0.93 4.13 1.45
N GLU A 26 1.93 4.86 0.96
CA GLU A 26 2.36 6.10 1.61
C GLU A 26 1.25 7.14 1.62
N ARG A 27 0.50 7.24 0.53
CA ARG A 27 -0.60 8.18 0.45
C ARG A 27 -1.75 7.78 1.37
N ILE A 28 -2.01 6.49 1.48
CA ILE A 28 -3.03 5.97 2.40
C ILE A 28 -2.60 6.26 3.85
N ALA A 29 -1.33 6.08 4.16
CA ALA A 29 -0.81 6.37 5.50
C ALA A 29 -0.98 7.86 5.83
N ALA A 30 -0.75 8.73 4.85
CA ALA A 30 -0.93 10.16 5.04
C ALA A 30 -2.39 10.49 5.30
N LEU A 31 -3.30 9.81 4.59
CA LEU A 31 -4.73 9.99 4.82
C LEU A 31 -5.13 9.55 6.23
N ALA A 32 -4.55 8.45 6.69
CA ALA A 32 -4.82 7.96 8.05
C ALA A 32 -4.41 9.01 9.08
N GLU A 33 -3.24 9.59 8.89
CA GLU A 33 -2.74 10.60 9.80
C GLU A 33 -3.63 11.85 9.78
N SER A 34 -4.02 12.27 8.59
CA SER A 34 -4.90 13.41 8.42
C SER A 34 -6.26 13.18 9.11
N GLN A 35 -6.79 11.96 8.94
CA GLN A 35 -8.07 11.60 9.55
C GLN A 35 -7.96 11.54 11.07
N ARG A 36 -6.84 10.99 11.56
CA ARG A 36 -6.62 10.92 12.99
C ARG A 36 -6.58 12.31 13.62
N LEU A 37 -5.93 13.26 12.93
CA LEU A 37 -5.86 14.64 13.42
C LEU A 37 -7.24 15.29 13.40
N ALA A 38 -8.04 15.02 12.37
CA ALA A 38 -9.40 15.55 12.31
C ALA A 38 -10.25 15.01 13.45
N MET A 39 -10.02 13.79 13.87
CA MET A 39 -10.78 13.16 14.96
C MET A 39 -10.40 13.71 16.33
N ALA A 40 -9.37 14.53 16.40
CA ALA A 40 -9.08 15.25 17.64
C ALA A 40 -10.19 16.23 17.98
N ASN A 41 -11.03 16.56 17.00
CA ASN A 41 -12.21 17.39 17.23
C ASN A 41 -13.32 16.50 17.80
N PRO A 42 -13.78 16.76 19.05
CA PRO A 42 -14.78 15.89 19.69
C PRO A 42 -16.09 15.78 18.91
N ASP A 43 -16.42 16.81 18.12
CA ASP A 43 -17.68 16.83 17.39
C ASP A 43 -17.71 15.82 16.25
N GLN A 44 -16.56 15.37 15.79
CA GLN A 44 -16.46 14.49 14.62
C GLN A 44 -15.95 13.09 14.95
N ALA A 45 -15.47 12.87 16.14
CA ALA A 45 -14.80 11.62 16.49
C ALA A 45 -15.70 10.39 16.27
N ASP A 46 -16.96 10.47 16.65
CA ASP A 46 -17.88 9.34 16.55
C ASP A 46 -18.23 8.98 15.11
N GLU A 47 -18.30 10.00 14.24
CA GLU A 47 -18.70 9.78 12.86
C GLU A 47 -17.57 9.14 12.04
N ASP A 48 -16.33 9.48 12.37
CA ASP A 48 -15.19 9.12 11.54
C ASP A 48 -14.42 7.90 12.02
N ASP A 49 -14.84 7.32 13.14
CA ASP A 49 -14.12 6.19 13.72
C ASP A 49 -14.06 5.01 12.77
N GLY A 50 -15.19 4.66 12.15
CA GLY A 50 -15.23 3.56 11.20
C GLY A 50 -14.36 3.80 9.98
N LEU A 51 -14.33 5.04 9.50
CA LEU A 51 -13.52 5.39 8.36
C LEU A 51 -12.04 5.24 8.67
N LEU A 52 -11.61 5.72 9.83
CA LEU A 52 -10.21 5.61 10.22
C LEU A 52 -9.78 4.14 10.32
N MET A 53 -10.63 3.31 10.90
CA MET A 53 -10.34 1.88 11.00
C MET A 53 -10.22 1.24 9.62
N ALA A 54 -11.11 1.63 8.69
CA ALA A 54 -11.03 1.11 7.33
C ALA A 54 -9.74 1.52 6.64
N ILE A 55 -9.29 2.74 6.87
CA ILE A 55 -8.05 3.23 6.28
C ILE A 55 -6.86 2.45 6.85
N TYR A 56 -6.84 2.18 8.15
CA TYR A 56 -5.78 1.38 8.74
C TYR A 56 -5.75 -0.04 8.18
N GLU A 57 -6.92 -0.62 7.94
CA GLU A 57 -7.00 -1.95 7.35
C GLU A 57 -6.43 -1.95 5.93
N ALA A 58 -6.77 -0.93 5.16
CA ALA A 58 -6.27 -0.80 3.80
C ALA A 58 -4.75 -0.64 3.81
N GLU A 59 -4.24 0.17 4.71
CA GLU A 59 -2.80 0.37 4.82
C GLU A 59 -2.09 -0.94 5.18
N ARG A 60 -2.65 -1.69 6.09
CA ARG A 60 -2.09 -2.98 6.49
C ARG A 60 -2.03 -3.94 5.30
N GLY A 61 -3.12 -3.99 4.52
CA GLY A 61 -3.17 -4.84 3.33
C GLY A 61 -2.12 -4.44 2.31
N LEU A 62 -1.96 -3.14 2.09
CA LEU A 62 -0.95 -2.65 1.14
C LEU A 62 0.47 -2.94 1.62
N THR A 63 0.72 -2.79 2.92
CA THR A 63 2.03 -3.11 3.49
C THR A 63 2.36 -4.58 3.25
N ASN A 64 1.39 -5.45 3.45
CA ASN A 64 1.58 -6.88 3.21
C ASN A 64 1.81 -7.16 1.73
N ALA A 65 1.03 -6.50 0.86
CA ALA A 65 1.18 -6.66 -0.58
C ALA A 65 2.57 -6.23 -1.05
N VAL A 66 3.07 -5.10 -0.55
CA VAL A 66 4.41 -4.63 -0.90
C VAL A 66 5.46 -5.66 -0.50
N ARG A 67 5.31 -6.22 0.69
CA ARG A 67 6.26 -7.23 1.18
C ARG A 67 6.28 -8.45 0.27
N LEU A 68 5.11 -8.91 -0.15
CA LEU A 68 5.01 -10.07 -1.04
C LEU A 68 5.59 -9.76 -2.41
N LEU A 69 5.30 -8.55 -2.93
CA LEU A 69 5.82 -8.14 -4.23
C LEU A 69 7.33 -8.00 -4.20
N GLN A 70 7.88 -7.48 -3.13
CA GLN A 70 9.34 -7.38 -2.99
C GLN A 70 9.99 -8.75 -2.95
N ARG A 71 9.35 -9.70 -2.29
CA ARG A 71 9.85 -11.06 -2.26
C ARG A 71 9.85 -11.66 -3.67
N ALA A 72 8.78 -11.43 -4.41
CA ALA A 72 8.67 -11.94 -5.78
C ALA A 72 9.73 -11.33 -6.70
N THR A 73 9.99 -10.03 -6.55
CA THR A 73 10.95 -9.35 -7.43
C THR A 73 12.39 -9.71 -7.13
N ARG A 74 12.67 -10.32 -6.00
CA ARG A 74 14.02 -10.80 -5.73
C ARG A 74 14.36 -12.05 -6.55
N GLY A 75 13.36 -12.61 -7.23
CA GLY A 75 13.61 -13.69 -8.16
C GLY A 75 13.89 -15.03 -7.53
N ARG A 76 13.44 -15.26 -6.36
CA ARG A 76 13.70 -16.51 -5.66
C ARG A 76 12.49 -17.36 -5.53
#